data_f3ba030a8c7b84396e58aa58291a94a3
#
_entry.id   f3ba030a8c7b84396e58aa58291a94a3
#
_cell.length_a   1.000
_cell.length_b   1.000
_cell.length_c   1.000
_cell.angle_alpha   90.00
_cell.angle_beta   90.00
_cell.angle_gamma   90.00
#
_symmetry.space_group_name_H-M   'P 1'
#
loop_
_entity.id
_entity.type
_entity.pdbx_description
1 polymer ?
#
loop_
_entity_poly.entity_id
_entity_poly.type
_entity_poly.pdbx_seq_one_letter_code
_entity_poly.pdbx_strand_id
1 'polypeptide(L)'
;MAKAQHFYGIHAVQAILSERGTDASALWVQDGRQNDASVAPIIALADTYGISVQIAGKDALTKLADSPQHQGVVLQARPKPVGDDADLAALLQDARARQTPILLLLLDQITDPNNLGACLRTAVAMGVTAVIVPKHHTSSLTPAAAKIAVGAADLMPLIQVTNLARAMDNLKQNGVFVYGTALDDTAKPLAACDLTGDVALVMGSEGEGIRRLTAERCDQLVYIPMVGSAHGSIQSLNVSVATGMVLYEACRQRLAAAI
;
A
#
# COMPACT_ATOMS: atom_id res chain seq x y z
N MET A 1 -19.00 -9.27 -11.67
CA MET A 1 -18.77 -7.89 -11.17
C MET A 1 -18.59 -7.94 -9.67
N ALA A 2 -17.59 -7.28 -9.09
CA ALA A 2 -17.41 -7.21 -7.65
C ALA A 2 -18.59 -6.48 -6.99
N LYS A 3 -19.05 -7.00 -5.84
CA LYS A 3 -20.16 -6.41 -5.09
C LYS A 3 -19.70 -5.06 -4.50
N ALA A 4 -20.56 -4.03 -4.58
CA ALA A 4 -20.29 -2.75 -3.96
C ALA A 4 -20.07 -2.90 -2.45
N GLN A 5 -19.13 -2.12 -1.90
CA GLN A 5 -18.73 -2.09 -0.48
C GLN A 5 -18.90 -0.69 0.07
N HIS A 6 -18.91 -0.57 1.40
CA HIS A 6 -18.92 0.73 2.07
C HIS A 6 -17.50 1.12 2.48
N PHE A 7 -17.07 2.26 1.99
CA PHE A 7 -15.84 2.94 2.36
C PHE A 7 -16.18 4.13 3.24
N TYR A 8 -15.33 4.48 4.20
CA TYR A 8 -15.67 5.52 5.15
C TYR A 8 -14.44 6.30 5.63
N GLY A 9 -14.69 7.51 6.12
CA GLY A 9 -13.67 8.47 6.51
C GLY A 9 -13.31 9.45 5.38
N ILE A 10 -13.04 10.69 5.77
CA ILE A 10 -12.90 11.84 4.86
C ILE A 10 -11.88 11.56 3.76
N HIS A 11 -10.66 11.18 4.12
CA HIS A 11 -9.57 10.97 3.16
C HIS A 11 -9.81 9.78 2.22
N ALA A 12 -10.33 8.67 2.75
CA ALA A 12 -10.62 7.50 1.92
C ALA A 12 -11.73 7.79 0.89
N VAL A 13 -12.81 8.42 1.33
CA VAL A 13 -13.94 8.80 0.46
C VAL A 13 -13.50 9.81 -0.59
N GLN A 14 -12.73 10.82 -0.20
CA GLN A 14 -12.19 11.82 -1.13
C GLN A 14 -11.27 11.17 -2.18
N ALA A 15 -10.36 10.29 -1.77
CA ALA A 15 -9.46 9.59 -2.70
C ALA A 15 -10.23 8.75 -3.73
N ILE A 16 -11.24 7.97 -3.29
CA ILE A 16 -12.07 7.16 -4.19
C ILE A 16 -12.81 8.04 -5.20
N LEU A 17 -13.44 9.12 -4.74
CA LEU A 17 -14.17 10.02 -5.63
C LEU A 17 -13.24 10.72 -6.62
N SER A 18 -12.05 11.15 -6.20
CA SER A 18 -11.08 11.80 -7.08
C SER A 18 -10.54 10.86 -8.16
N GLU A 19 -10.23 9.61 -7.81
CA GLU A 19 -9.55 8.67 -8.71
C GLU A 19 -10.53 7.85 -9.57
N ARG A 20 -11.69 7.50 -9.01
CA ARG A 20 -12.64 6.59 -9.64
C ARG A 20 -14.08 6.84 -9.22
N GLY A 21 -14.52 8.09 -9.20
CA GLY A 21 -15.88 8.48 -8.80
C GLY A 21 -16.98 7.75 -9.58
N THR A 22 -16.72 7.34 -10.82
CA THR A 22 -17.65 6.51 -11.63
C THR A 22 -17.94 5.13 -11.03
N ASP A 23 -17.14 4.64 -10.10
CA ASP A 23 -17.38 3.38 -9.40
C ASP A 23 -18.31 3.55 -8.19
N ALA A 24 -18.53 4.78 -7.76
CA ALA A 24 -19.37 5.10 -6.61
C ALA A 24 -20.85 5.18 -7.01
N SER A 25 -21.73 4.81 -6.08
CA SER A 25 -23.18 4.76 -6.32
C SER A 25 -23.99 5.58 -5.33
N ALA A 26 -23.52 5.77 -4.10
CA ALA A 26 -24.21 6.57 -3.09
C ALA A 26 -23.22 7.12 -2.05
N LEU A 27 -23.48 8.32 -1.55
CA LEU A 27 -22.73 8.96 -0.47
C LEU A 27 -23.70 9.28 0.68
N TRP A 28 -23.35 8.85 1.91
CA TRP A 28 -24.04 9.25 3.12
C TRP A 28 -23.19 10.24 3.90
N VAL A 29 -23.84 11.33 4.31
CA VAL A 29 -23.24 12.40 5.09
C VAL A 29 -23.99 12.53 6.41
N GLN A 30 -23.27 12.66 7.50
CA GLN A 30 -23.85 12.85 8.82
C GLN A 30 -24.61 14.18 8.88
N ASP A 31 -25.82 14.12 9.45
CA ASP A 31 -26.65 15.30 9.67
C ASP A 31 -25.89 16.40 10.43
N GLY A 32 -26.06 17.64 9.96
CA GLY A 32 -25.37 18.81 10.50
C GLY A 32 -23.92 19.02 10.03
N ARG A 33 -23.35 18.09 9.24
CA ARG A 33 -21.95 18.19 8.77
C ARG A 33 -21.79 18.58 7.29
N GLN A 34 -22.89 18.85 6.60
CA GLN A 34 -22.88 19.14 5.14
C GLN A 34 -22.00 20.34 4.78
N ASN A 35 -21.93 21.32 5.68
CA ASN A 35 -21.17 22.56 5.49
C ASN A 35 -19.77 22.53 6.12
N ASP A 36 -19.36 21.41 6.72
CA ASP A 36 -18.00 21.28 7.26
C ASP A 36 -16.96 21.45 6.15
N ALA A 37 -15.91 22.20 6.40
CA ALA A 37 -14.83 22.45 5.44
C ALA A 37 -14.19 21.17 4.89
N SER A 38 -14.23 20.07 5.65
CA SER A 38 -13.72 18.77 5.23
C SER A 38 -14.74 17.90 4.49
N VAL A 39 -16.03 18.21 4.57
CA VAL A 39 -17.13 17.40 3.98
C VAL A 39 -17.70 18.04 2.72
N ALA A 40 -17.84 19.37 2.70
CA ALA A 40 -18.37 20.10 1.55
C ALA A 40 -17.64 19.79 0.22
N PRO A 41 -16.28 19.69 0.17
CA PRO A 41 -15.58 19.29 -1.05
C PRO A 41 -15.93 17.86 -1.53
N ILE A 42 -16.21 16.95 -0.59
CA ILE A 42 -16.61 15.57 -0.90
C ILE A 42 -18.00 15.55 -1.56
N ILE A 43 -18.95 16.35 -1.03
CA ILE A 43 -20.29 16.49 -1.60
C ILE A 43 -20.19 17.08 -3.02
N ALA A 44 -19.45 18.18 -3.19
CA ALA A 44 -19.24 18.78 -4.50
C ALA A 44 -18.64 17.80 -5.52
N LEU A 45 -17.68 16.99 -5.08
CA LEU A 45 -17.06 15.96 -5.92
C LEU A 45 -18.05 14.84 -6.26
N ALA A 46 -18.88 14.41 -5.32
CA ALA A 46 -19.95 13.43 -5.58
C ALA A 46 -20.96 13.95 -6.59
N ASP A 47 -21.34 15.22 -6.50
CA ASP A 47 -22.25 15.87 -7.44
C ASP A 47 -21.71 15.88 -8.88
N THR A 48 -20.40 16.03 -9.09
CA THR A 48 -19.78 15.98 -10.44
C THR A 48 -19.98 14.63 -11.15
N TYR A 49 -20.15 13.56 -10.35
CA TYR A 49 -20.41 12.22 -10.87
C TYR A 49 -21.87 11.81 -10.81
N GLY A 50 -22.77 12.72 -10.39
CA GLY A 50 -24.21 12.44 -10.26
C GLY A 50 -24.53 11.42 -9.16
N ILE A 51 -23.68 11.33 -8.13
CA ILE A 51 -23.83 10.39 -7.02
C ILE A 51 -24.88 10.91 -6.05
N SER A 52 -25.87 10.06 -5.70
CA SER A 52 -26.90 10.42 -4.72
C SER A 52 -26.29 10.68 -3.33
N VAL A 53 -26.47 11.89 -2.82
CA VAL A 53 -26.06 12.30 -1.47
C VAL A 53 -27.24 12.16 -0.52
N GLN A 54 -27.09 11.38 0.53
CA GLN A 54 -28.11 11.09 1.54
C GLN A 54 -27.63 11.61 2.90
N ILE A 55 -28.54 12.30 3.61
CA ILE A 55 -28.28 12.76 4.99
C ILE A 55 -28.78 11.72 5.97
N ALA A 56 -27.95 11.34 6.93
CA ALA A 56 -28.29 10.30 7.90
C ALA A 56 -27.69 10.60 9.28
N GLY A 57 -28.32 10.09 10.32
CA GLY A 57 -27.83 10.20 11.70
C GLY A 57 -26.56 9.38 11.93
N LYS A 58 -25.77 9.74 12.95
CA LYS A 58 -24.49 9.11 13.30
C LYS A 58 -24.62 7.58 13.45
N ASP A 59 -25.69 7.09 14.09
CA ASP A 59 -25.88 5.66 14.33
C ASP A 59 -26.15 4.89 13.03
N ALA A 60 -26.84 5.49 12.06
CA ALA A 60 -27.06 4.91 10.75
C ALA A 60 -25.74 4.78 9.97
N LEU A 61 -24.89 5.83 10.01
CA LEU A 61 -23.56 5.77 9.40
C LEU A 61 -22.68 4.71 10.08
N THR A 62 -22.73 4.61 11.41
CA THR A 62 -21.99 3.58 12.17
C THR A 62 -22.36 2.17 11.72
N LYS A 63 -23.67 1.92 11.50
CA LYS A 63 -24.14 0.61 10.97
C LYS A 63 -23.70 0.36 9.54
N LEU A 64 -23.75 1.37 8.66
CA LEU A 64 -23.32 1.26 7.27
C LEU A 64 -21.80 1.00 7.15
N ALA A 65 -21.01 1.69 7.97
CA ALA A 65 -19.56 1.58 7.99
C ALA A 65 -19.04 0.37 8.78
N ASP A 66 -19.90 -0.28 9.56
CA ASP A 66 -19.51 -1.26 10.60
C ASP A 66 -18.39 -0.70 11.51
N SER A 67 -18.44 0.62 11.78
CA SER A 67 -17.42 1.33 12.56
C SER A 67 -17.90 2.71 13.02
N PRO A 68 -17.66 3.10 14.27
CA PRO A 68 -17.98 4.44 14.75
C PRO A 68 -17.01 5.53 14.23
N GLN A 69 -15.92 5.12 13.57
CA GLN A 69 -14.85 6.04 13.12
C GLN A 69 -15.05 6.53 11.68
N HIS A 70 -16.31 6.63 11.23
CA HIS A 70 -16.64 7.03 9.85
C HIS A 70 -16.40 8.52 9.55
N GLN A 71 -16.07 9.33 10.54
CA GLN A 71 -15.80 10.77 10.38
C GLN A 71 -16.92 11.55 9.67
N GLY A 72 -18.17 11.07 9.77
CA GLY A 72 -19.35 11.70 9.20
C GLY A 72 -19.60 11.44 7.72
N VAL A 73 -18.83 10.57 7.07
CA VAL A 73 -19.01 10.22 5.64
C VAL A 73 -18.85 8.71 5.41
N VAL A 74 -19.75 8.16 4.56
CA VAL A 74 -19.71 6.77 4.09
C VAL A 74 -20.05 6.76 2.60
N LEU A 75 -19.23 6.11 1.79
CA LEU A 75 -19.41 5.99 0.35
C LEU A 75 -19.66 4.52 -0.03
N GLN A 76 -20.65 4.27 -0.85
CA GLN A 76 -20.83 2.99 -1.49
C GLN A 76 -20.14 3.02 -2.86
N ALA A 77 -19.15 2.15 -3.05
CA ALA A 77 -18.44 2.06 -4.31
C ALA A 77 -18.03 0.61 -4.62
N ARG A 78 -17.73 0.33 -5.89
CA ARG A 78 -17.06 -0.93 -6.25
C ARG A 78 -15.63 -0.90 -5.71
N PRO A 79 -15.09 -1.99 -5.14
CA PRO A 79 -13.69 -2.04 -4.74
C PRO A 79 -12.79 -1.95 -5.98
N LYS A 80 -11.62 -1.31 -5.80
CA LYS A 80 -10.58 -1.29 -6.85
C LYS A 80 -10.17 -2.74 -7.16
N PRO A 81 -10.10 -3.13 -8.43
CA PRO A 81 -9.55 -4.43 -8.78
C PRO A 81 -8.10 -4.56 -8.29
N VAL A 82 -7.78 -5.72 -7.76
CA VAL A 82 -6.39 -6.08 -7.49
C VAL A 82 -5.80 -6.57 -8.80
N GLY A 83 -4.66 -5.99 -9.20
CA GLY A 83 -3.96 -6.37 -10.43
C GLY A 83 -3.34 -7.76 -10.36
N ASP A 84 -2.94 -8.28 -11.50
CA ASP A 84 -2.28 -9.57 -11.65
C ASP A 84 -0.88 -9.46 -12.30
N ASP A 85 -0.30 -10.60 -12.68
CA ASP A 85 1.02 -10.65 -13.33
C ASP A 85 1.05 -9.87 -14.67
N ALA A 86 -0.07 -9.79 -15.42
CA ALA A 86 -0.14 -9.04 -16.66
C ALA A 86 -0.19 -7.53 -16.41
N ASP A 87 -0.92 -7.10 -15.37
CA ASP A 87 -0.95 -5.70 -14.94
C ASP A 87 0.43 -5.24 -14.47
N LEU A 88 1.20 -6.11 -13.77
CA LEU A 88 2.58 -5.83 -13.40
C LEU A 88 3.45 -5.58 -14.63
N ALA A 89 3.35 -6.45 -15.65
CA ALA A 89 4.12 -6.30 -16.87
C ALA A 89 3.79 -5.00 -17.61
N ALA A 90 2.51 -4.64 -17.71
CA ALA A 90 2.07 -3.38 -18.32
C ALA A 90 2.61 -2.15 -17.57
N LEU A 91 2.57 -2.19 -16.22
CA LEU A 91 3.08 -1.12 -15.36
C LEU A 91 4.59 -0.92 -15.54
N LEU A 92 5.37 -1.99 -15.64
CA LEU A 92 6.81 -1.92 -15.88
C LEU A 92 7.12 -1.33 -17.27
N GLN A 93 6.35 -1.68 -18.30
CA GLN A 93 6.50 -1.12 -19.63
C GLN A 93 6.19 0.39 -19.66
N ASP A 94 5.10 0.81 -18.99
CA ASP A 94 4.73 2.22 -18.91
C ASP A 94 5.79 3.05 -18.16
N ALA A 95 6.28 2.57 -17.02
CA ALA A 95 7.34 3.24 -16.26
C ALA A 95 8.61 3.46 -17.10
N ARG A 96 8.99 2.45 -17.89
CA ARG A 96 10.14 2.53 -18.81
C ARG A 96 9.90 3.52 -19.95
N ALA A 97 8.72 3.50 -20.54
CA ALA A 97 8.37 4.44 -21.61
C ALA A 97 8.43 5.90 -21.12
N ARG A 98 8.13 6.13 -19.86
CA ARG A 98 8.24 7.45 -19.20
C ARG A 98 9.63 7.75 -18.65
N GLN A 99 10.57 6.80 -18.71
CA GLN A 99 11.90 6.92 -18.09
C GLN A 99 11.84 7.23 -16.59
N THR A 100 10.81 6.71 -15.90
CA THR A 100 10.63 6.90 -14.47
C THR A 100 11.29 5.75 -13.71
N PRO A 101 12.21 6.00 -12.76
CA PRO A 101 12.82 4.96 -11.96
C PRO A 101 11.79 4.14 -11.20
N ILE A 102 11.87 2.82 -11.31
CA ILE A 102 10.92 1.88 -10.69
C ILE A 102 11.28 1.65 -9.23
N LEU A 103 10.31 1.80 -8.33
CA LEU A 103 10.41 1.42 -6.93
C LEU A 103 9.25 0.49 -6.59
N LEU A 104 9.53 -0.79 -6.35
CA LEU A 104 8.53 -1.78 -5.99
C LEU A 104 8.65 -2.18 -4.51
N LEU A 105 7.52 -2.45 -3.89
CA LEU A 105 7.46 -3.03 -2.55
C LEU A 105 6.81 -4.41 -2.63
N LEU A 106 7.56 -5.45 -2.26
CA LEU A 106 7.07 -6.82 -2.18
C LEU A 106 6.81 -7.18 -0.72
N LEU A 107 5.61 -7.64 -0.40
CA LEU A 107 5.21 -8.00 0.95
C LEU A 107 5.04 -9.52 1.04
N ASP A 108 6.02 -10.21 1.64
CA ASP A 108 6.01 -11.67 1.77
C ASP A 108 5.34 -12.08 3.09
N GLN A 109 4.18 -12.72 3.01
CA GLN A 109 3.42 -13.25 4.16
C GLN A 109 2.93 -12.20 5.17
N ILE A 110 2.52 -11.02 4.73
CA ILE A 110 1.88 -10.04 5.60
C ILE A 110 0.41 -10.42 5.80
N THR A 111 0.09 -11.02 6.93
CA THR A 111 -1.24 -11.57 7.24
C THR A 111 -2.13 -10.61 8.03
N ASP A 112 -1.55 -9.64 8.74
CA ASP A 112 -2.31 -8.62 9.48
C ASP A 112 -2.78 -7.50 8.53
N PRO A 113 -4.10 -7.25 8.42
CA PRO A 113 -4.66 -6.16 7.63
C PRO A 113 -4.16 -4.77 8.06
N ASN A 114 -3.81 -4.59 9.35
CA ASN A 114 -3.30 -3.32 9.85
C ASN A 114 -1.92 -3.04 9.28
N ASN A 115 -1.05 -4.03 9.27
CA ASN A 115 0.28 -3.90 8.69
C ASN A 115 0.20 -3.67 7.18
N LEU A 116 -0.65 -4.40 6.45
CA LEU A 116 -0.85 -4.17 5.03
C LEU A 116 -1.32 -2.74 4.75
N GLY A 117 -2.34 -2.25 5.46
CA GLY A 117 -2.85 -0.90 5.30
C GLY A 117 -1.79 0.18 5.57
N ALA A 118 -0.98 0.00 6.62
CA ALA A 118 0.10 0.92 6.97
C ALA A 118 1.23 0.91 5.92
N CYS A 119 1.60 -0.27 5.40
CA CYS A 119 2.58 -0.40 4.31
C CYS A 119 2.08 0.29 3.03
N LEU A 120 0.81 0.11 2.63
CA LEU A 120 0.23 0.79 1.47
C LEU A 120 0.27 2.30 1.62
N ARG A 121 -0.10 2.82 2.80
CA ARG A 121 -0.06 4.25 3.09
C ARG A 121 1.36 4.81 2.96
N THR A 122 2.34 4.12 3.52
CA THR A 122 3.74 4.51 3.43
C THR A 122 4.24 4.42 1.98
N ALA A 123 3.86 3.38 1.25
CA ALA A 123 4.23 3.18 -0.15
C ALA A 123 3.76 4.35 -1.04
N VAL A 124 2.51 4.82 -0.88
CA VAL A 124 2.01 6.01 -1.59
C VAL A 124 2.85 7.24 -1.23
N ALA A 125 3.08 7.49 0.06
CA ALA A 125 3.81 8.67 0.52
C ALA A 125 5.26 8.70 0.02
N MET A 126 5.87 7.53 -0.20
CA MET A 126 7.27 7.39 -0.65
C MET A 126 7.40 7.15 -2.17
N GLY A 127 6.33 7.32 -2.95
CA GLY A 127 6.38 7.23 -4.40
C GLY A 127 6.67 5.83 -4.94
N VAL A 128 6.23 4.78 -4.23
CA VAL A 128 6.31 3.40 -4.71
C VAL A 128 5.45 3.23 -5.96
N THR A 129 5.99 2.59 -6.98
CA THR A 129 5.31 2.35 -8.26
C THR A 129 4.16 1.35 -8.13
N ALA A 130 4.39 0.25 -7.40
CA ALA A 130 3.38 -0.75 -7.06
C ALA A 130 3.76 -1.55 -5.83
N VAL A 131 2.75 -2.09 -5.14
CA VAL A 131 2.90 -3.07 -4.07
C VAL A 131 2.53 -4.45 -4.60
N ILE A 132 3.39 -5.44 -4.41
CA ILE A 132 3.23 -6.81 -4.89
C ILE A 132 3.04 -7.74 -3.69
N VAL A 133 2.00 -8.55 -3.72
CA VAL A 133 1.69 -9.52 -2.67
C VAL A 133 1.44 -10.91 -3.27
N PRO A 134 1.77 -12.01 -2.57
CA PRO A 134 1.37 -13.33 -3.00
C PRO A 134 -0.15 -13.54 -2.82
N LYS A 135 -0.76 -14.34 -3.70
CA LYS A 135 -2.20 -14.67 -3.65
C LYS A 135 -2.60 -15.44 -2.39
N HIS A 136 -1.67 -16.22 -1.85
CA HIS A 136 -1.87 -17.03 -0.66
C HIS A 136 -0.98 -16.54 0.47
N HIS A 137 -1.42 -16.72 1.74
CA HIS A 137 -0.70 -16.32 2.94
C HIS A 137 -0.44 -14.81 3.06
N THR A 138 -1.33 -14.00 2.48
CA THR A 138 -1.29 -12.54 2.63
C THR A 138 -2.70 -12.05 2.97
N SER A 139 -2.78 -11.03 3.81
CA SER A 139 -4.05 -10.36 4.09
C SER A 139 -4.68 -9.87 2.78
N SER A 140 -5.97 -10.14 2.60
CA SER A 140 -6.73 -9.49 1.54
C SER A 140 -6.93 -8.00 1.87
N LEU A 141 -7.18 -7.19 0.85
CA LEU A 141 -7.56 -5.78 1.03
C LEU A 141 -8.99 -5.73 1.60
N THR A 142 -9.09 -6.01 2.89
CA THR A 142 -10.36 -5.93 3.63
C THR A 142 -10.77 -4.47 3.83
N PRO A 143 -12.04 -4.16 4.13
CA PRO A 143 -12.46 -2.82 4.52
C PRO A 143 -11.63 -2.24 5.68
N ALA A 144 -11.16 -3.09 6.59
CA ALA A 144 -10.27 -2.69 7.69
C ALA A 144 -8.90 -2.25 7.17
N ALA A 145 -8.26 -3.02 6.28
CA ALA A 145 -7.00 -2.65 5.64
C ALA A 145 -7.14 -1.36 4.80
N ALA A 146 -8.20 -1.24 4.02
CA ALA A 146 -8.50 -0.05 3.23
C ALA A 146 -8.67 1.20 4.10
N LYS A 147 -9.30 1.07 5.27
CA LYS A 147 -9.43 2.16 6.24
C LYS A 147 -8.07 2.63 6.78
N ILE A 148 -7.20 1.70 7.18
CA ILE A 148 -5.88 2.01 7.73
C ILE A 148 -4.98 2.63 6.66
N ALA A 149 -5.13 2.17 5.42
CA ALA A 149 -4.48 2.77 4.27
C ALA A 149 -4.91 4.23 4.02
N VAL A 150 -6.01 4.70 4.65
CA VAL A 150 -6.47 6.12 4.57
C VAL A 150 -6.55 6.61 3.12
N GLY A 151 -7.22 5.83 2.26
CA GLY A 151 -7.33 6.12 0.81
C GLY A 151 -6.12 5.67 -0.02
N ALA A 152 -4.98 5.34 0.58
CA ALA A 152 -3.81 4.85 -0.15
C ALA A 152 -4.06 3.55 -0.92
N ALA A 153 -5.00 2.71 -0.45
CA ALA A 153 -5.42 1.50 -1.16
C ALA A 153 -6.03 1.79 -2.54
N ASP A 154 -6.61 2.97 -2.74
CA ASP A 154 -7.19 3.41 -4.00
C ASP A 154 -6.17 4.09 -4.92
N LEU A 155 -5.13 4.69 -4.34
CA LEU A 155 -4.04 5.34 -5.06
C LEU A 155 -2.96 4.34 -5.50
N MET A 156 -2.61 3.38 -4.62
CA MET A 156 -1.53 2.42 -4.86
C MET A 156 -1.98 1.27 -5.78
N PRO A 157 -1.26 0.99 -6.87
CA PRO A 157 -1.41 -0.25 -7.61
C PRO A 157 -1.03 -1.43 -6.70
N LEU A 158 -2.01 -2.27 -6.34
CA LEU A 158 -1.79 -3.51 -5.61
C LEU A 158 -1.87 -4.67 -6.59
N ILE A 159 -0.77 -5.40 -6.73
CA ILE A 159 -0.63 -6.52 -7.64
C ILE A 159 -0.57 -7.82 -6.85
N GLN A 160 -1.43 -8.77 -7.19
CA GLN A 160 -1.47 -10.07 -6.55
C GLN A 160 -0.92 -11.15 -7.48
N VAL A 161 0.24 -11.69 -7.13
CA VAL A 161 0.92 -12.71 -7.94
C VAL A 161 0.69 -14.12 -7.38
N THR A 162 0.58 -15.10 -8.27
CA THR A 162 0.38 -16.49 -7.85
C THR A 162 1.66 -17.07 -7.20
N ASN A 163 2.83 -16.66 -7.67
CA ASN A 163 4.13 -17.12 -7.17
C ASN A 163 5.09 -15.94 -7.06
N LEU A 164 5.39 -15.52 -5.82
CA LEU A 164 6.26 -14.38 -5.56
C LEU A 164 7.69 -14.60 -6.09
N ALA A 165 8.25 -15.80 -5.93
CA ALA A 165 9.59 -16.10 -6.43
C ALA A 165 9.68 -15.98 -7.96
N ARG A 166 8.66 -16.47 -8.69
CA ARG A 166 8.58 -16.30 -10.13
C ARG A 166 8.43 -14.84 -10.55
N ALA A 167 7.62 -14.07 -9.82
CA ALA A 167 7.50 -12.63 -10.06
C ALA A 167 8.85 -11.93 -9.86
N MET A 168 9.61 -12.27 -8.81
CA MET A 168 10.97 -11.75 -8.58
C MET A 168 11.92 -12.10 -9.73
N ASP A 169 11.91 -13.36 -10.22
CA ASP A 169 12.72 -13.74 -11.39
C ASP A 169 12.38 -12.90 -12.63
N ASN A 170 11.09 -12.64 -12.87
CA ASN A 170 10.65 -11.76 -13.96
C ASN A 170 11.11 -10.31 -13.76
N LEU A 171 11.06 -9.77 -12.55
CA LEU A 171 11.56 -8.43 -12.24
C LEU A 171 13.06 -8.32 -12.56
N LYS A 172 13.86 -9.30 -12.14
CA LYS A 172 15.31 -9.36 -12.40
C LYS A 172 15.63 -9.44 -13.89
N GLN A 173 14.92 -10.29 -14.65
CA GLN A 173 15.03 -10.36 -16.11
C GLN A 173 14.70 -9.04 -16.80
N ASN A 174 13.88 -8.24 -16.13
CA ASN A 174 13.54 -6.89 -16.54
C ASN A 174 14.46 -5.81 -15.94
N GLY A 175 15.61 -6.12 -15.38
CA GLY A 175 16.60 -5.17 -14.89
C GLY A 175 16.28 -4.52 -13.55
N VAL A 176 15.26 -5.00 -12.82
CA VAL A 176 14.95 -4.55 -11.47
C VAL A 176 15.82 -5.30 -10.47
N PHE A 177 16.60 -4.60 -9.66
CA PHE A 177 17.44 -5.19 -8.62
C PHE A 177 16.60 -5.47 -7.36
N VAL A 178 16.68 -6.69 -6.81
CA VAL A 178 15.81 -7.14 -5.73
C VAL A 178 16.59 -7.22 -4.41
N TYR A 179 16.22 -6.35 -3.46
CA TYR A 179 16.74 -6.36 -2.09
C TYR A 179 15.74 -7.04 -1.15
N GLY A 180 16.21 -7.96 -0.31
CA GLY A 180 15.39 -8.63 0.71
C GLY A 180 15.81 -8.23 2.12
N THR A 181 14.85 -7.88 2.98
CA THR A 181 15.14 -7.58 4.39
C THR A 181 15.28 -8.85 5.20
N ALA A 182 16.46 -9.11 5.74
CA ALA A 182 16.74 -10.27 6.59
C ALA A 182 17.88 -9.96 7.57
N LEU A 183 17.86 -10.64 8.72
CA LEU A 183 19.01 -10.71 9.62
C LEU A 183 19.79 -11.97 9.26
N ASP A 184 20.79 -11.84 8.42
CA ASP A 184 21.62 -12.92 7.89
C ASP A 184 23.08 -12.46 7.83
N ASP A 185 24.01 -13.38 7.96
CA ASP A 185 25.47 -13.08 7.95
C ASP A 185 25.95 -12.51 6.61
N THR A 186 25.20 -12.73 5.52
CA THR A 186 25.48 -12.18 4.18
C THR A 186 24.81 -10.84 3.92
N ALA A 187 23.91 -10.40 4.82
CA ALA A 187 23.16 -9.16 4.66
C ALA A 187 24.05 -7.92 4.86
N LYS A 188 23.83 -6.90 4.04
CA LYS A 188 24.52 -5.60 4.16
C LYS A 188 23.67 -4.58 4.90
N PRO A 189 24.28 -3.61 5.57
CA PRO A 189 23.52 -2.46 6.06
C PRO A 189 22.78 -1.79 4.91
N LEU A 190 21.50 -1.46 5.10
CA LEU A 190 20.67 -0.81 4.08
C LEU A 190 21.33 0.44 3.48
N ALA A 191 21.95 1.27 4.33
CA ALA A 191 22.62 2.51 3.91
C ALA A 191 23.86 2.29 3.03
N ALA A 192 24.39 1.06 2.96
CA ALA A 192 25.52 0.70 2.10
C ALA A 192 25.08 0.20 0.71
N CYS A 193 23.78 0.17 0.42
CA CYS A 193 23.22 -0.30 -0.83
C CYS A 193 22.78 0.85 -1.72
N ASP A 194 22.91 0.68 -3.04
CA ASP A 194 22.41 1.64 -4.02
C ASP A 194 20.94 1.39 -4.33
N LEU A 195 20.08 2.33 -3.94
CA LEU A 195 18.62 2.28 -4.13
C LEU A 195 18.14 3.31 -5.18
N THR A 196 19.05 3.87 -5.98
CA THR A 196 18.71 4.94 -6.94
C THR A 196 18.12 4.42 -8.26
N GLY A 197 18.51 3.20 -8.67
CA GLY A 197 18.04 2.56 -9.91
C GLY A 197 16.63 1.94 -9.81
N ASP A 198 16.33 1.03 -10.74
CA ASP A 198 15.12 0.22 -10.69
C ASP A 198 15.27 -0.84 -9.60
N VAL A 199 14.54 -0.71 -8.51
CA VAL A 199 14.67 -1.60 -7.34
C VAL A 199 13.33 -2.13 -6.85
N ALA A 200 13.39 -3.33 -6.30
CA ALA A 200 12.32 -3.98 -5.55
C ALA A 200 12.80 -4.27 -4.12
N LEU A 201 12.02 -3.85 -3.13
CA LEU A 201 12.29 -4.02 -1.71
C LEU A 201 11.34 -5.09 -1.17
N VAL A 202 11.87 -6.18 -0.65
CA VAL A 202 11.08 -7.30 -0.12
C VAL A 202 11.07 -7.25 1.40
N MET A 203 9.86 -7.16 1.96
CA MET A 203 9.60 -7.17 3.39
C MET A 203 8.93 -8.47 3.80
N GLY A 204 9.40 -9.10 4.86
CA GLY A 204 8.84 -10.32 5.40
C GLY A 204 7.88 -10.10 6.56
N SER A 205 7.27 -11.18 7.04
CA SER A 205 6.39 -11.17 8.22
C SER A 205 7.14 -10.85 9.51
N GLU A 206 6.38 -10.42 10.53
CA GLU A 206 6.92 -10.24 11.89
C GLU A 206 7.33 -11.59 12.47
N GLY A 207 8.55 -11.67 12.98
CA GLY A 207 9.12 -12.86 13.61
C GLY A 207 9.80 -13.83 12.63
N GLU A 208 9.17 -14.24 11.54
CA GLU A 208 9.74 -15.19 10.58
C GLU A 208 10.58 -14.53 9.46
N GLY A 209 10.37 -13.22 9.23
CA GLY A 209 11.02 -12.51 8.14
C GLY A 209 10.52 -12.95 6.75
N ILE A 210 11.39 -12.87 5.75
CA ILE A 210 11.12 -13.36 4.38
C ILE A 210 11.35 -14.87 4.32
N ARG A 211 10.51 -15.58 3.54
CA ARG A 211 10.67 -17.03 3.35
C ARG A 211 12.02 -17.37 2.72
N ARG A 212 12.55 -18.56 3.06
CA ARG A 212 13.83 -19.04 2.50
C ARG A 212 13.91 -18.94 0.98
N LEU A 213 12.89 -19.41 0.26
CA LEU A 213 12.87 -19.33 -1.20
C LEU A 213 12.84 -17.89 -1.72
N THR A 214 12.18 -16.97 -1.00
CA THR A 214 12.16 -15.54 -1.30
C THR A 214 13.56 -14.94 -1.08
N ALA A 215 14.23 -15.28 0.03
CA ALA A 215 15.59 -14.84 0.33
C ALA A 215 16.59 -15.29 -0.73
N GLU A 216 16.53 -16.56 -1.15
CA GLU A 216 17.38 -17.14 -2.21
C GLU A 216 17.21 -16.45 -3.59
N ARG A 217 16.09 -15.77 -3.82
CA ARG A 217 15.80 -15.03 -5.07
C ARG A 217 16.19 -13.56 -5.03
N CYS A 218 16.49 -13.01 -3.85
CA CYS A 218 17.03 -11.66 -3.76
C CYS A 218 18.43 -11.58 -4.34
N ASP A 219 18.77 -10.46 -4.96
CA ASP A 219 20.13 -10.18 -5.43
C ASP A 219 21.05 -9.81 -4.26
N GLN A 220 20.49 -9.16 -3.22
CA GLN A 220 21.20 -8.82 -2.00
C GLN A 220 20.22 -8.84 -0.81
N LEU A 221 20.66 -9.44 0.29
CA LEU A 221 19.99 -9.28 1.58
C LEU A 221 20.49 -8.02 2.28
N VAL A 222 19.57 -7.33 2.96
CA VAL A 222 19.85 -6.08 3.67
C VAL A 222 19.23 -6.08 5.06
N TYR A 223 19.85 -5.35 5.98
CA TYR A 223 19.31 -5.16 7.31
C TYR A 223 19.30 -3.68 7.74
N ILE A 224 18.39 -3.35 8.64
CA ILE A 224 18.35 -2.05 9.33
C ILE A 224 19.17 -2.18 10.62
N PRO A 225 20.26 -1.40 10.80
CA PRO A 225 21.04 -1.47 12.03
C PRO A 225 20.21 -1.09 13.27
N MET A 226 20.15 -1.98 14.24
CA MET A 226 19.46 -1.76 15.51
C MET A 226 20.47 -1.52 16.64
N VAL A 227 20.87 -0.26 16.85
CA VAL A 227 21.89 0.10 17.86
C VAL A 227 21.45 -0.15 19.31
N GLY A 228 20.14 -0.19 19.57
CA GLY A 228 19.59 -0.45 20.93
C GLY A 228 19.52 -1.93 21.33
N SER A 229 19.83 -2.86 20.43
CA SER A 229 19.70 -4.31 20.66
C SER A 229 20.76 -4.89 21.62
N ALA A 230 21.74 -4.10 22.07
CA ALA A 230 22.70 -4.50 23.12
C ALA A 230 22.07 -4.99 24.43
N HIS A 231 20.77 -4.75 24.64
CA HIS A 231 19.99 -5.21 25.79
C HIS A 231 19.13 -6.48 25.51
N GLY A 232 19.31 -7.14 24.36
CA GLY A 232 18.86 -8.52 24.09
C GLY A 232 17.36 -8.78 23.95
N SER A 233 16.48 -7.80 24.16
CA SER A 233 15.03 -8.03 24.22
C SER A 233 14.26 -7.70 22.93
N ILE A 234 14.80 -6.86 22.05
CA ILE A 234 14.15 -6.49 20.79
C ILE A 234 15.01 -6.97 19.62
N GLN A 235 14.51 -7.99 18.92
CA GLN A 235 15.22 -8.60 17.79
C GLN A 235 14.63 -8.24 16.42
N SER A 236 13.45 -7.60 16.39
CA SER A 236 12.79 -7.20 15.14
C SER A 236 11.99 -5.93 15.34
N LEU A 237 11.74 -5.23 14.22
CA LEU A 237 10.81 -4.11 14.14
C LEU A 237 9.46 -4.61 13.59
N ASN A 238 8.37 -3.94 13.96
CA ASN A 238 7.10 -4.11 13.26
C ASN A 238 7.32 -3.87 11.75
N VAL A 239 6.75 -4.74 10.91
CA VAL A 239 7.00 -4.71 9.47
C VAL A 239 6.62 -3.38 8.81
N SER A 240 5.55 -2.71 9.27
CA SER A 240 5.17 -1.41 8.69
C SER A 240 6.16 -0.30 9.06
N VAL A 241 6.76 -0.37 10.26
CA VAL A 241 7.83 0.55 10.68
C VAL A 241 9.09 0.30 9.86
N ALA A 242 9.51 -0.97 9.75
CA ALA A 242 10.66 -1.35 8.92
C ALA A 242 10.46 -0.94 7.45
N THR A 243 9.27 -1.15 6.89
CA THR A 243 8.91 -0.69 5.54
C THR A 243 9.09 0.82 5.40
N GLY A 244 8.66 1.61 6.39
CA GLY A 244 8.85 3.06 6.38
C GLY A 244 10.33 3.46 6.34
N MET A 245 11.17 2.80 7.12
CA MET A 245 12.62 3.07 7.15
C MET A 245 13.29 2.71 5.83
N VAL A 246 12.96 1.57 5.26
CA VAL A 246 13.54 1.07 4.00
C VAL A 246 13.13 1.97 2.82
N LEU A 247 11.85 2.33 2.74
CA LEU A 247 11.34 3.21 1.69
C LEU A 247 11.85 4.65 1.84
N TYR A 248 11.98 5.15 3.08
CA TYR A 248 12.58 6.47 3.32
C TYR A 248 14.01 6.52 2.82
N GLU A 249 14.83 5.50 3.08
CA GLU A 249 16.23 5.48 2.60
C GLU A 249 16.28 5.46 1.06
N ALA A 250 15.43 4.68 0.39
CA ALA A 250 15.33 4.69 -1.07
C ALA A 250 14.94 6.08 -1.60
N CYS A 251 13.94 6.71 -0.99
CA CYS A 251 13.50 8.05 -1.35
C CYS A 251 14.61 9.10 -1.13
N ARG A 252 15.30 9.04 0.02
CA ARG A 252 16.42 9.93 0.36
C ARG A 252 17.55 9.86 -0.68
N GLN A 253 17.95 8.64 -1.08
CA GLN A 253 19.01 8.45 -2.07
C GLN A 253 18.60 8.99 -3.44
N ARG A 254 17.35 8.71 -3.87
CA ARG A 254 16.81 9.18 -5.15
C ARG A 254 16.70 10.70 -5.21
N LEU A 255 16.25 11.35 -4.14
CA LEU A 255 16.20 12.80 -4.05
C LEU A 255 17.60 13.42 -4.09
N ALA A 256 18.59 12.81 -3.44
CA ALA A 256 19.97 13.28 -3.48
C ALA A 256 20.63 13.10 -4.85
N ALA A 257 20.25 12.07 -5.62
CA ALA A 257 20.76 11.84 -6.97
C ALA A 257 20.10 12.73 -8.04
N ALA A 258 18.97 13.36 -7.74
CA ALA A 258 18.25 14.27 -8.65
C ALA A 258 18.71 15.74 -8.55
N ILE A 259 19.61 16.05 -7.59
CA ILE A 259 20.25 17.37 -7.40
C ILE A 259 21.59 17.41 -8.13
#